data_8d36398bc2aabf87d683d7b76a2ada04
#
_entry.id   8d36398bc2aabf87d683d7b76a2ada04
#
_cell.length_a   1.000
_cell.length_b   1.000
_cell.length_c   1.000
_cell.angle_alpha   90.00
_cell.angle_beta   90.00
_cell.angle_gamma   90.00
#
_symmetry.space_group_name_H-M   'P 1'
#
loop_
_entity.id
_entity.type
_entity.pdbx_description
1 polymer ?
#
loop_
_entity_poly.entity_id
_entity_poly.type
_entity_poly.pdbx_seq_one_letter_code
_entity_poly.pdbx_strand_id
1 'polypeptide(L)'
;PIRAMNRLPRRLDETHIRKLGTETAKFHLACFRASKSIPKSSKNLRTDIQHLRDILDTDTGQYEHRGYIHTLNRQCDVFMKNIQRLNVASFDKMPVFVDWNIGNFSVTEDLKLYSRWDYDWFRVSTRIMDFYFFSRVVSNAGDRTVFSYVIGPLMEERFMLFLKEYHKVYPLTENEIRFLPEAYRFFILNYVIKYGRYFFHRTYATKL
;
A
#
# COMPACT_ATOMS: atom_id res chain seq x y z
N PRO A 1 -1.61 -0.07 24.65
CA PRO A 1 -1.87 -0.97 23.53
C PRO A 1 -1.34 -2.35 23.87
N ILE A 2 -2.22 -3.39 23.79
CA ILE A 2 -1.82 -4.77 24.07
C ILE A 2 -0.94 -5.21 22.91
N ARG A 3 0.38 -5.16 23.11
CA ARG A 3 1.39 -5.63 22.14
C ARG A 3 1.73 -7.11 22.29
N ALA A 4 0.98 -7.82 23.14
CA ALA A 4 1.35 -9.12 23.64
C ALA A 4 0.76 -10.26 22.81
N MET A 5 1.22 -10.40 21.58
CA MET A 5 0.99 -11.58 20.76
C MET A 5 2.15 -11.79 19.80
N ASN A 6 2.16 -12.90 19.10
CA ASN A 6 3.26 -13.33 18.28
C ASN A 6 3.48 -12.40 17.07
N ARG A 7 4.72 -12.15 16.73
CA ARG A 7 5.10 -11.55 15.46
C ARG A 7 5.31 -12.64 14.43
N LEU A 8 4.97 -12.36 13.21
CA LEU A 8 5.34 -13.23 12.09
C LEU A 8 6.87 -13.34 12.00
N PRO A 9 7.41 -14.51 11.60
CA PRO A 9 8.82 -14.65 11.31
C PRO A 9 9.20 -13.76 10.12
N ARG A 10 10.45 -13.30 10.08
CA ARG A 10 10.94 -12.42 8.99
C ARG A 10 10.80 -13.03 7.59
N ARG A 11 10.87 -14.33 7.49
CA ARG A 11 10.63 -15.08 6.25
C ARG A 11 9.52 -16.09 6.52
N LEU A 12 8.43 -15.93 5.80
CA LEU A 12 7.27 -16.80 5.92
C LEU A 12 7.50 -18.10 5.12
N ASP A 13 7.03 -19.23 5.61
CA ASP A 13 6.82 -20.42 4.80
C ASP A 13 5.48 -20.34 4.04
N GLU A 14 5.19 -21.31 3.20
CA GLU A 14 3.95 -21.32 2.41
C GLU A 14 2.69 -21.36 3.27
N THR A 15 2.73 -22.07 4.40
CA THR A 15 1.58 -22.19 5.32
C THR A 15 1.24 -20.81 5.90
N HIS A 16 2.26 -20.07 6.34
CA HIS A 16 2.09 -18.71 6.82
C HIS A 16 1.55 -17.77 5.73
N ILE A 17 2.07 -17.88 4.49
CA ILE A 17 1.60 -17.06 3.35
C ILE A 17 0.13 -17.32 3.06
N ARG A 18 -0.27 -18.59 2.97
CA ARG A 18 -1.66 -18.99 2.71
C ARG A 18 -2.59 -18.46 3.80
N LYS A 19 -2.20 -18.64 5.04
CA LYS A 19 -2.98 -18.18 6.18
C LYS A 19 -3.10 -16.66 6.20
N LEU A 20 -1.98 -15.94 5.97
CA LEU A 20 -1.98 -14.48 5.91
C LEU A 20 -2.90 -13.96 4.80
N GLY A 21 -2.90 -14.58 3.60
CA GLY A 21 -3.83 -14.23 2.51
C GLY A 21 -5.29 -14.37 2.94
N THR A 22 -5.64 -15.51 3.55
CA THR A 22 -6.98 -15.77 4.06
C THR A 22 -7.39 -14.75 5.13
N GLU A 23 -6.55 -14.50 6.12
CA GLU A 23 -6.86 -13.60 7.24
C GLU A 23 -6.93 -12.13 6.80
N THR A 24 -6.07 -11.72 5.86
CA THR A 24 -6.16 -10.39 5.26
C THR A 24 -7.49 -10.20 4.53
N ALA A 25 -7.95 -11.21 3.80
CA ALA A 25 -9.24 -11.15 3.10
C ALA A 25 -10.42 -11.01 4.08
N LYS A 26 -10.41 -11.77 5.18
CA LYS A 26 -11.41 -11.66 6.26
C LYS A 26 -11.38 -10.28 6.91
N PHE A 27 -10.18 -9.76 7.16
CA PHE A 27 -9.99 -8.42 7.71
C PHE A 27 -10.58 -7.34 6.77
N HIS A 28 -10.27 -7.40 5.48
CA HIS A 28 -10.83 -6.46 4.50
C HIS A 28 -12.35 -6.58 4.38
N LEU A 29 -12.92 -7.78 4.48
CA LEU A 29 -14.39 -7.94 4.54
C LEU A 29 -14.99 -7.26 5.78
N ALA A 30 -14.33 -7.37 6.93
CA ALA A 30 -14.76 -6.67 8.14
C ALA A 30 -14.65 -5.15 7.97
N CYS A 31 -13.55 -4.65 7.40
CA CYS A 31 -13.36 -3.24 7.05
C CYS A 31 -14.43 -2.74 6.09
N PHE A 32 -14.78 -3.53 5.07
CA PHE A 32 -15.83 -3.17 4.12
C PHE A 32 -17.21 -3.05 4.81
N ARG A 33 -17.54 -3.97 5.70
CA ARG A 33 -18.80 -3.88 6.49
C ARG A 33 -18.81 -2.65 7.38
N ALA A 34 -17.69 -2.34 8.04
CA ALA A 34 -17.55 -1.18 8.91
C ALA A 34 -17.53 0.15 8.14
N SER A 35 -17.19 0.14 6.84
CA SER A 35 -17.07 1.36 6.02
C SER A 35 -18.37 2.18 5.96
N LYS A 36 -19.53 1.54 6.14
CA LYS A 36 -20.85 2.19 6.17
C LYS A 36 -21.01 3.16 7.35
N SER A 37 -20.27 2.95 8.43
CA SER A 37 -20.29 3.78 9.64
C SER A 37 -19.17 4.81 9.70
N ILE A 38 -18.29 4.84 8.68
CA ILE A 38 -17.15 5.74 8.65
C ILE A 38 -17.49 6.96 7.79
N PRO A 39 -17.18 8.19 8.27
CA PRO A 39 -17.38 9.39 7.47
C PRO A 39 -16.63 9.32 6.14
N LYS A 40 -17.21 9.90 5.09
CA LYS A 40 -16.55 10.00 3.79
C LYS A 40 -15.25 10.80 3.91
N SER A 41 -14.17 10.24 3.41
CA SER A 41 -12.89 10.96 3.35
C SER A 41 -12.92 12.01 2.24
N SER A 42 -12.41 13.21 2.53
CA SER A 42 -12.13 14.24 1.52
C SER A 42 -10.92 13.89 0.65
N LYS A 43 -10.02 13.05 1.19
CA LYS A 43 -8.82 12.58 0.46
C LYS A 43 -9.16 11.40 -0.42
N ASN A 44 -8.79 11.49 -1.68
CA ASN A 44 -8.92 10.39 -2.64
C ASN A 44 -7.70 10.35 -3.57
N LEU A 45 -7.55 9.26 -4.32
CA LEU A 45 -6.38 9.04 -5.16
C LEU A 45 -6.15 10.17 -6.18
N ARG A 46 -7.22 10.71 -6.76
CA ARG A 46 -7.14 11.80 -7.76
C ARG A 46 -6.68 13.11 -7.12
N THR A 47 -7.31 13.50 -6.02
CA THR A 47 -6.96 14.77 -5.32
C THR A 47 -5.55 14.73 -4.75
N ASP A 48 -5.10 13.55 -4.30
CA ASP A 48 -3.74 13.40 -3.79
C ASP A 48 -2.67 13.59 -4.88
N ILE A 49 -2.91 13.06 -6.08
CA ILE A 49 -1.99 13.24 -7.22
C ILE A 49 -2.08 14.68 -7.77
N GLN A 50 -3.25 15.29 -7.79
CA GLN A 50 -3.36 16.69 -8.14
C GLN A 50 -2.55 17.57 -7.18
N HIS A 51 -2.67 17.34 -5.88
CA HIS A 51 -1.87 18.08 -4.89
C HIS A 51 -0.36 17.84 -5.05
N LEU A 52 0.08 16.65 -5.47
CA LEU A 52 1.49 16.45 -5.83
C LEU A 52 1.88 17.36 -7.01
N ARG A 53 1.06 17.45 -8.06
CA ARG A 53 1.32 18.36 -9.19
C ARG A 53 1.42 19.81 -8.74
N ASP A 54 0.47 20.25 -7.91
CA ASP A 54 0.49 21.61 -7.38
C ASP A 54 1.79 21.90 -6.62
N ILE A 55 2.32 20.91 -5.86
CA ILE A 55 3.63 21.01 -5.19
C ILE A 55 4.77 21.07 -6.21
N LEU A 56 4.75 20.23 -7.25
CA LEU A 56 5.80 20.22 -8.28
C LEU A 56 5.87 21.52 -9.07
N ASP A 57 4.77 22.27 -9.17
CA ASP A 57 4.69 23.56 -9.85
C ASP A 57 5.20 24.74 -8.99
N THR A 58 5.44 24.52 -7.68
CA THR A 58 6.04 25.55 -6.82
C THR A 58 7.56 25.67 -7.03
N ASP A 59 8.14 26.84 -6.70
CA ASP A 59 9.59 27.05 -6.78
C ASP A 59 10.36 26.01 -5.94
N THR A 60 9.85 25.70 -4.75
CA THR A 60 10.43 24.68 -3.88
C THR A 60 10.38 23.30 -4.53
N GLY A 61 9.24 22.91 -5.11
CA GLY A 61 9.09 21.63 -5.80
C GLY A 61 9.98 21.54 -7.03
N GLN A 62 10.09 22.60 -7.81
CA GLN A 62 11.00 22.70 -8.95
C GLN A 62 12.48 22.53 -8.52
N TYR A 63 12.87 23.12 -7.40
CA TYR A 63 14.22 22.97 -6.86
C TYR A 63 14.50 21.58 -6.31
N GLU A 64 13.60 21.05 -5.46
CA GLU A 64 13.76 19.74 -4.80
C GLU A 64 13.78 18.58 -5.81
N HIS A 65 13.01 18.68 -6.89
CA HIS A 65 12.85 17.61 -7.88
C HIS A 65 13.45 17.96 -9.25
N ARG A 66 14.36 18.94 -9.31
CA ARG A 66 15.04 19.31 -10.56
C ARG A 66 15.65 18.08 -11.24
N GLY A 67 15.52 18.01 -12.54
CA GLY A 67 15.95 16.84 -13.33
C GLY A 67 14.94 15.70 -13.39
N TYR A 68 13.94 15.67 -12.51
CA TYR A 68 12.90 14.62 -12.49
C TYR A 68 11.48 15.16 -12.73
N ILE A 69 11.26 16.47 -12.75
CA ILE A 69 9.92 17.09 -12.86
C ILE A 69 9.14 16.53 -14.05
N HIS A 70 9.75 16.44 -15.23
CA HIS A 70 9.08 15.91 -16.42
C HIS A 70 8.67 14.43 -16.20
N THR A 71 9.56 13.63 -15.60
CA THR A 71 9.26 12.21 -15.30
C THR A 71 8.13 12.08 -14.27
N LEU A 72 8.15 12.88 -13.21
CA LEU A 72 7.12 12.87 -12.18
C LEU A 72 5.75 13.28 -12.75
N ASN A 73 5.69 14.35 -13.52
CA ASN A 73 4.46 14.78 -14.18
C ASN A 73 3.93 13.70 -15.13
N ARG A 74 4.80 13.09 -15.94
CA ARG A 74 4.42 11.96 -16.81
C ARG A 74 3.86 10.78 -16.01
N GLN A 75 4.45 10.44 -14.84
CA GLN A 75 3.94 9.35 -13.99
C GLN A 75 2.58 9.72 -13.38
N CYS A 76 2.35 10.98 -13.03
CA CYS A 76 1.04 11.47 -12.62
C CYS A 76 0.00 11.32 -13.75
N ASP A 77 0.34 11.68 -14.99
CA ASP A 77 -0.53 11.53 -16.16
C ASP A 77 -0.90 10.06 -16.41
N VAL A 78 0.09 9.17 -16.38
CA VAL A 78 -0.12 7.72 -16.55
C VAL A 78 -1.08 7.21 -15.48
N PHE A 79 -0.84 7.59 -14.22
CA PHE A 79 -1.70 7.18 -13.11
C PHE A 79 -3.14 7.70 -13.32
N MET A 80 -3.32 8.98 -13.62
CA MET A 80 -4.65 9.59 -13.80
C MET A 80 -5.43 8.94 -14.96
N LYS A 81 -4.74 8.64 -16.07
CA LYS A 81 -5.33 7.91 -17.21
C LYS A 81 -5.75 6.50 -16.83
N ASN A 82 -4.90 5.79 -16.09
CA ASN A 82 -5.14 4.40 -15.75
C ASN A 82 -6.25 4.22 -14.70
N ILE A 83 -6.35 5.09 -13.68
CA ILE A 83 -7.48 5.03 -12.72
C ILE A 83 -8.82 5.27 -13.40
N GLN A 84 -8.86 6.10 -14.44
CA GLN A 84 -10.06 6.31 -15.24
C GLN A 84 -10.38 5.08 -16.10
N ARG A 85 -9.38 4.56 -16.83
CA ARG A 85 -9.53 3.35 -17.69
C ARG A 85 -10.00 2.13 -16.91
N LEU A 86 -9.47 1.93 -15.69
CA LEU A 86 -9.82 0.82 -14.82
C LEU A 86 -11.10 1.07 -14.01
N ASN A 87 -11.73 2.23 -14.15
CA ASN A 87 -12.90 2.63 -13.38
C ASN A 87 -12.72 2.46 -11.87
N VAL A 88 -11.58 2.91 -11.32
CA VAL A 88 -11.24 2.75 -9.89
C VAL A 88 -12.24 3.45 -8.98
N ALA A 89 -13.02 4.40 -9.51
CA ALA A 89 -14.11 5.04 -8.76
C ALA A 89 -15.18 4.05 -8.31
N SER A 90 -15.43 2.97 -9.07
CA SER A 90 -16.41 1.93 -8.76
C SER A 90 -15.90 0.86 -7.79
N PHE A 91 -14.61 0.84 -7.46
CA PHE A 91 -14.08 -0.15 -6.51
C PHE A 91 -14.63 0.09 -5.11
N ASP A 92 -14.83 -0.98 -4.37
CA ASP A 92 -15.19 -0.92 -2.96
C ASP A 92 -14.23 -0.02 -2.18
N LYS A 93 -14.79 0.85 -1.34
CA LYS A 93 -14.03 1.74 -0.44
C LYS A 93 -14.17 1.25 0.98
N MET A 94 -13.04 1.11 1.64
CA MET A 94 -12.96 0.63 3.01
C MET A 94 -11.73 1.21 3.71
N PRO A 95 -11.66 1.13 5.04
CA PRO A 95 -10.42 1.37 5.76
C PRO A 95 -9.28 0.53 5.19
N VAL A 96 -8.20 1.20 4.80
CA VAL A 96 -6.93 0.59 4.40
C VAL A 96 -5.80 1.28 5.14
N PHE A 97 -4.74 0.57 5.39
CA PHE A 97 -3.68 1.02 6.27
C PHE A 97 -2.37 1.29 5.55
N VAL A 98 -2.22 0.75 4.37
CA VAL A 98 -1.08 0.88 3.45
C VAL A 98 0.20 0.28 4.04
N ASP A 99 0.69 0.79 5.17
CA ASP A 99 1.94 0.33 5.80
C ASP A 99 1.73 -0.94 6.63
N TRP A 100 1.70 -2.07 5.96
CA TRP A 100 1.67 -3.40 6.57
C TRP A 100 3.09 -3.96 6.82
N ASN A 101 4.04 -3.13 7.20
CA ASN A 101 5.32 -3.64 7.71
C ASN A 101 5.09 -4.68 8.80
N ILE A 102 5.89 -5.73 8.79
CA ILE A 102 5.81 -6.83 9.79
C ILE A 102 5.96 -6.33 11.24
N GLY A 103 6.57 -5.16 11.42
CA GLY A 103 6.68 -4.46 12.69
C GLY A 103 5.39 -3.80 13.17
N ASN A 104 4.38 -3.61 12.30
CA ASN A 104 3.19 -2.80 12.57
C ASN A 104 1.94 -3.61 12.93
N PHE A 105 2.03 -4.93 13.00
CA PHE A 105 0.93 -5.79 13.41
C PHE A 105 1.40 -7.03 14.16
N SER A 106 0.47 -7.71 14.81
CA SER A 106 0.70 -8.99 15.46
C SER A 106 -0.37 -10.00 15.08
N VAL A 107 -0.06 -11.26 15.31
CA VAL A 107 -0.94 -12.39 15.05
C VAL A 107 -1.10 -13.26 16.30
N THR A 108 -2.18 -14.00 16.36
CA THR A 108 -2.39 -15.06 17.36
C THR A 108 -1.50 -16.28 17.04
N GLU A 109 -1.47 -17.27 17.91
CA GLU A 109 -0.74 -18.53 17.68
C GLU A 109 -1.25 -19.27 16.43
N ASP A 110 -2.54 -19.18 16.14
CA ASP A 110 -3.16 -19.73 14.94
C ASP A 110 -3.12 -18.77 13.73
N LEU A 111 -2.23 -17.77 13.77
CA LEU A 111 -1.92 -16.82 12.70
C LEU A 111 -3.09 -15.91 12.26
N LYS A 112 -4.09 -15.68 13.10
CA LYS A 112 -5.11 -14.66 12.85
C LYS A 112 -4.53 -13.27 13.13
N LEU A 113 -4.93 -12.27 12.37
CA LEU A 113 -4.61 -10.87 12.67
C LEU A 113 -5.20 -10.52 14.03
N TYR A 114 -4.36 -10.05 14.96
CA TYR A 114 -4.76 -9.76 16.33
C TYR A 114 -4.82 -8.28 16.64
N SER A 115 -3.73 -7.56 16.41
CA SER A 115 -3.68 -6.12 16.63
C SER A 115 -2.78 -5.43 15.60
N ARG A 116 -3.03 -4.16 15.41
CA ARG A 116 -2.26 -3.30 14.53
C ARG A 116 -1.98 -1.97 15.22
N TRP A 117 -0.85 -1.34 14.91
CA TRP A 117 -0.45 -0.01 15.33
C TRP A 117 0.23 0.71 14.18
N ASP A 118 0.53 1.99 14.34
CA ASP A 118 1.02 2.87 13.30
C ASP A 118 -0.02 3.10 12.19
N TYR A 119 -0.82 4.15 12.38
CA TYR A 119 -1.94 4.51 11.50
C TYR A 119 -1.64 5.74 10.63
N ASP A 120 -0.38 6.14 10.50
CA ASP A 120 -0.01 7.38 9.81
C ASP A 120 -0.47 7.43 8.36
N TRP A 121 -0.53 6.27 7.71
CA TRP A 121 -0.96 6.15 6.31
C TRP A 121 -2.39 5.63 6.14
N PHE A 122 -3.15 5.59 7.23
CA PHE A 122 -4.56 5.18 7.19
C PHE A 122 -5.37 6.06 6.24
N ARG A 123 -6.25 5.42 5.49
CA ARG A 123 -7.21 6.09 4.61
C ARG A 123 -8.43 5.22 4.31
N VAL A 124 -9.50 5.86 3.81
CA VAL A 124 -10.61 5.13 3.18
C VAL A 124 -10.33 5.07 1.68
N SER A 125 -10.06 3.87 1.18
CA SER A 125 -9.67 3.65 -0.22
C SER A 125 -9.99 2.23 -0.67
N THR A 126 -9.53 1.83 -1.86
CA THR A 126 -9.61 0.44 -2.29
C THR A 126 -8.62 -0.45 -1.52
N ARG A 127 -9.01 -1.68 -1.23
CA ARG A 127 -8.21 -2.71 -0.57
C ARG A 127 -6.85 -2.99 -1.24
N ILE A 128 -6.74 -2.71 -2.53
CA ILE A 128 -5.51 -2.94 -3.30
C ILE A 128 -4.34 -2.09 -2.78
N MET A 129 -4.63 -0.98 -2.08
CA MET A 129 -3.60 -0.13 -1.49
C MET A 129 -2.75 -0.82 -0.42
N ASP A 130 -3.27 -1.86 0.23
CA ASP A 130 -2.55 -2.62 1.26
C ASP A 130 -1.60 -3.67 0.66
N PHE A 131 -1.78 -4.06 -0.61
CA PHE A 131 -1.13 -5.24 -1.19
C PHE A 131 0.37 -5.07 -1.46
N TYR A 132 0.83 -3.84 -1.68
CA TYR A 132 2.27 -3.62 -1.87
C TYR A 132 3.08 -4.04 -0.64
N PHE A 133 2.66 -3.65 0.56
CA PHE A 133 3.37 -4.07 1.77
C PHE A 133 3.19 -5.55 2.07
N PHE A 134 2.02 -6.13 1.84
CA PHE A 134 1.87 -7.57 1.95
C PHE A 134 2.78 -8.33 0.97
N SER A 135 2.99 -7.82 -0.24
CA SER A 135 3.95 -8.45 -1.17
C SER A 135 5.38 -8.48 -0.59
N ARG A 136 5.79 -7.41 0.10
CA ARG A 136 7.09 -7.37 0.79
C ARG A 136 7.17 -8.35 1.95
N VAL A 137 6.12 -8.42 2.77
CA VAL A 137 6.03 -9.35 3.91
C VAL A 137 6.18 -10.80 3.46
N VAL A 138 5.57 -11.18 2.35
CA VAL A 138 5.62 -12.56 1.84
C VAL A 138 6.80 -12.83 0.90
N SER A 139 7.58 -11.83 0.51
CA SER A 139 8.67 -11.97 -0.45
C SER A 139 9.78 -12.93 0.00
N ASN A 140 10.61 -13.38 -0.93
CA ASN A 140 11.78 -14.20 -0.64
C ASN A 140 12.79 -13.51 0.29
N ALA A 141 12.94 -12.19 0.14
CA ALA A 141 13.80 -11.40 1.00
C ALA A 141 13.22 -11.19 2.41
N GLY A 142 11.91 -11.44 2.57
CA GLY A 142 11.16 -11.06 3.76
C GLY A 142 11.01 -9.54 3.89
N ASP A 143 10.22 -9.11 4.87
CA ASP A 143 10.09 -7.69 5.16
C ASP A 143 11.37 -7.20 5.84
N ARG A 144 12.26 -6.66 5.05
CA ARG A 144 13.42 -5.91 5.54
C ARG A 144 13.00 -4.46 5.66
N THR A 145 13.17 -3.91 6.84
CA THR A 145 13.00 -2.48 7.15
C THR A 145 14.04 -1.60 6.43
N VAL A 146 14.21 -1.82 5.14
CA VAL A 146 15.09 -0.99 4.32
C VAL A 146 14.20 -0.12 3.47
N PHE A 147 14.50 1.17 3.41
CA PHE A 147 13.79 2.16 2.59
C PHE A 147 13.97 1.94 1.07
N SER A 148 14.11 0.70 0.63
CA SER A 148 14.11 0.34 -0.78
C SER A 148 12.70 -0.12 -1.18
N TYR A 149 11.99 0.74 -1.87
CA TYR A 149 10.63 0.49 -2.33
C TYR A 149 10.65 -0.03 -3.76
N VAL A 150 11.17 -1.25 -3.94
CA VAL A 150 11.24 -1.89 -5.26
C VAL A 150 9.97 -2.64 -5.61
N ILE A 151 9.67 -2.75 -6.91
CA ILE A 151 8.48 -3.44 -7.41
C ILE A 151 8.57 -4.97 -7.37
N GLY A 152 9.79 -5.52 -7.30
CA GLY A 152 10.07 -6.96 -7.39
C GLY A 152 9.14 -7.86 -6.58
N PRO A 153 8.86 -7.57 -5.29
CA PRO A 153 7.97 -8.38 -4.46
C PRO A 153 6.58 -8.63 -5.04
N LEU A 154 6.03 -7.68 -5.81
CA LEU A 154 4.73 -7.85 -6.47
C LEU A 154 4.76 -8.89 -7.60
N MET A 155 5.94 -9.24 -8.10
CA MET A 155 6.12 -10.19 -9.21
C MET A 155 6.51 -11.59 -8.73
N GLU A 156 6.69 -11.81 -7.42
CA GLU A 156 7.11 -13.08 -6.87
C GLU A 156 5.95 -14.10 -6.81
N GLU A 157 6.25 -15.39 -7.04
CA GLU A 157 5.28 -16.48 -6.90
C GLU A 157 4.66 -16.53 -5.50
N ARG A 158 5.43 -16.16 -4.48
CA ARG A 158 4.98 -16.08 -3.09
C ARG A 158 3.84 -15.08 -2.91
N PHE A 159 3.91 -13.94 -3.60
CA PHE A 159 2.80 -13.00 -3.59
C PHE A 159 1.60 -13.52 -4.40
N MET A 160 1.82 -14.22 -5.48
CA MET A 160 0.74 -14.89 -6.21
C MET A 160 0.04 -15.96 -5.35
N LEU A 161 0.80 -16.68 -4.50
CA LEU A 161 0.24 -17.61 -3.53
C LEU A 161 -0.67 -16.89 -2.51
N PHE A 162 -0.19 -15.78 -1.94
CA PHE A 162 -0.98 -14.92 -1.07
C PHE A 162 -2.27 -14.46 -1.74
N LEU A 163 -2.20 -13.95 -2.98
CA LEU A 163 -3.36 -13.47 -3.74
C LEU A 163 -4.37 -14.58 -4.03
N LYS A 164 -3.91 -15.81 -4.34
CA LYS A 164 -4.79 -16.96 -4.55
C LYS A 164 -5.62 -17.27 -3.30
N GLU A 165 -4.99 -17.31 -2.14
CA GLU A 165 -5.70 -17.59 -0.88
C GLU A 165 -6.61 -16.43 -0.47
N TYR A 166 -6.18 -15.19 -0.70
CA TYR A 166 -7.01 -14.00 -0.52
C TYR A 166 -8.28 -14.08 -1.39
N HIS A 167 -8.10 -14.37 -2.70
CA HIS A 167 -9.18 -14.41 -3.69
C HIS A 167 -10.26 -15.45 -3.36
N LYS A 168 -9.90 -16.59 -2.75
CA LYS A 168 -10.86 -17.62 -2.31
C LYS A 168 -11.87 -17.09 -1.29
N VAL A 169 -11.48 -16.13 -0.47
CA VAL A 169 -12.30 -15.58 0.62
C VAL A 169 -12.98 -14.28 0.20
N TYR A 170 -12.25 -13.40 -0.48
CA TYR A 170 -12.78 -12.14 -0.99
C TYR A 170 -12.33 -11.94 -2.45
N PRO A 171 -13.12 -12.40 -3.41
CA PRO A 171 -12.75 -12.40 -4.81
C PRO A 171 -12.28 -11.02 -5.33
N LEU A 172 -11.17 -11.02 -6.05
CA LEU A 172 -10.62 -9.86 -6.74
C LEU A 172 -11.20 -9.81 -8.15
N THR A 173 -11.61 -8.64 -8.59
CA THR A 173 -12.00 -8.40 -9.97
C THR A 173 -10.77 -8.25 -10.86
N GLU A 174 -10.93 -8.46 -12.17
CA GLU A 174 -9.85 -8.26 -13.13
C GLU A 174 -9.28 -6.84 -13.08
N ASN A 175 -10.13 -5.82 -12.97
CA ASN A 175 -9.70 -4.43 -12.87
C ASN A 175 -8.94 -4.14 -11.57
N GLU A 176 -9.29 -4.78 -10.45
CA GLU A 176 -8.53 -4.69 -9.22
C GLU A 176 -7.13 -5.30 -9.35
N ILE A 177 -7.01 -6.46 -10.01
CA ILE A 177 -5.71 -7.08 -10.29
C ILE A 177 -4.89 -6.16 -11.21
N ARG A 178 -5.48 -5.63 -12.26
CA ARG A 178 -4.82 -4.68 -13.17
C ARG A 178 -4.44 -3.36 -12.49
N PHE A 179 -5.06 -3.04 -11.35
CA PHE A 179 -4.73 -1.84 -10.58
C PHE A 179 -3.50 -2.02 -9.65
N LEU A 180 -3.01 -3.23 -9.41
CA LEU A 180 -1.82 -3.46 -8.56
C LEU A 180 -0.60 -2.59 -8.93
N PRO A 181 -0.17 -2.50 -10.20
CA PRO A 181 0.93 -1.61 -10.58
C PRO A 181 0.65 -0.14 -10.31
N GLU A 182 -0.60 0.27 -10.44
CA GLU A 182 -1.00 1.66 -10.19
C GLU A 182 -1.09 1.97 -8.68
N ALA A 183 -1.48 1.00 -7.86
CA ALA A 183 -1.42 1.15 -6.40
C ALA A 183 0.04 1.35 -5.94
N TYR A 184 0.98 0.61 -6.50
CA TYR A 184 2.41 0.83 -6.28
C TYR A 184 2.87 2.20 -6.80
N ARG A 185 2.48 2.61 -8.02
CA ARG A 185 2.78 3.93 -8.57
C ARG A 185 2.27 5.04 -7.65
N PHE A 186 1.03 4.92 -7.19
CA PHE A 186 0.45 5.86 -6.23
C PHE A 186 1.25 5.90 -4.93
N PHE A 187 1.66 4.73 -4.42
CA PHE A 187 2.48 4.65 -3.23
C PHE A 187 3.77 5.46 -3.39
N ILE A 188 4.50 5.26 -4.48
CA ILE A 188 5.74 6.02 -4.75
C ILE A 188 5.44 7.52 -4.88
N LEU A 189 4.47 7.91 -5.69
CA LEU A 189 4.17 9.32 -5.94
C LEU A 189 3.68 10.04 -4.67
N ASN A 190 2.76 9.42 -3.93
CA ASN A 190 2.12 10.08 -2.80
C ASN A 190 2.92 9.95 -1.49
N TYR A 191 3.40 8.76 -1.15
CA TYR A 191 4.04 8.54 0.16
C TYR A 191 5.55 8.75 0.11
N VAL A 192 6.22 8.39 -0.99
CA VAL A 192 7.67 8.53 -1.10
C VAL A 192 8.05 9.92 -1.63
N ILE A 193 7.48 10.36 -2.73
CA ILE A 193 7.84 11.64 -3.36
C ILE A 193 7.18 12.82 -2.63
N LYS A 194 5.85 12.83 -2.52
CA LYS A 194 5.10 13.95 -1.96
C LYS A 194 5.36 14.17 -0.47
N TYR A 195 5.34 13.09 0.31
CA TYR A 195 5.49 13.15 1.76
C TYR A 195 6.86 12.73 2.27
N GLY A 196 7.72 12.18 1.42
CA GLY A 196 9.01 11.63 1.81
C GLY A 196 9.90 12.63 2.54
N ARG A 197 9.85 13.91 2.19
CA ARG A 197 10.57 14.98 2.90
C ARG A 197 10.22 15.08 4.39
N TYR A 198 9.01 14.73 4.79
CA TYR A 198 8.58 14.77 6.18
C TYR A 198 9.05 13.55 6.97
N PHE A 199 9.11 12.38 6.32
CA PHE A 199 9.48 11.12 6.96
C PHE A 199 10.96 10.77 6.80
N PHE A 200 11.61 11.19 5.72
CA PHE A 200 12.94 10.77 5.31
C PHE A 200 13.95 11.92 5.21
N HIS A 201 13.68 13.06 5.79
CA HIS A 201 14.45 14.30 5.62
C HIS A 201 15.97 14.09 5.77
N ARG A 202 16.45 13.32 6.76
CA ARG A 202 17.88 13.01 6.95
C ARG A 202 18.43 12.04 5.90
N THR A 203 17.63 11.08 5.44
CA THR A 203 18.04 10.06 4.45
C THR A 203 18.06 10.63 3.04
N TYR A 204 17.19 11.59 2.74
CA TYR A 204 17.18 12.32 1.47
C TYR A 204 18.40 13.26 1.36
N ALA A 205 18.71 13.99 2.40
CA ALA A 205 19.84 14.92 2.42
C ALA A 205 21.22 14.21 2.29
N THR A 206 21.30 12.91 2.60
CA THR A 206 22.55 12.13 2.51
C THR A 206 22.68 11.32 1.21
N LYS A 207 21.63 11.27 0.37
CA LYS A 207 21.66 10.54 -0.91
C LYS A 207 21.59 11.45 -2.14
N LEU A 208 21.54 12.76 -1.96
CA LEU A 208 21.74 13.81 -2.96
C LEU A 208 23.16 14.36 -2.86
#